data_888b13952c617b53ca2f2aae7ce4c2a3
#
_entry.id   888b13952c617b53ca2f2aae7ce4c2a3
#
_cell.length_a   1.000
_cell.length_b   1.000
_cell.length_c   1.000
_cell.angle_alpha   90.00
_cell.angle_beta   90.00
_cell.angle_gamma   90.00
#
_symmetry.space_group_name_H-M   'P 1'
#
loop_
_entity.id
_entity.type
_entity.pdbx_description
1 polymer ?
#
loop_
_entity_poly.entity_id
_entity_poly.type
_entity_poly.pdbx_seq_one_letter_code
_entity_poly.pdbx_strand_id
1 'polypeptide(L)'
;REWVNPKNDTESLVNQLTMAGLEVDSVQSVSGKLENVVFAEIISIDSHPNAENLKICLVSTGSEELQIVCGAPNAVPGIRVALACIGAVLPSGEKIKETSLRGTKSLGMLCSERELGLGDDHSGIAEFSIDAPVGVSIYEYLDLNDFIIEVDLTPNRGDCLSILGIAREVGFI
;
A
#
# COMPACT_ATOMS: atom_id res chain seq x y z
N ARG A 1 11.02 13.71 -6.37
CA ARG A 1 10.71 15.05 -6.94
C ARG A 1 11.37 16.21 -6.17
N GLU A 2 12.19 15.91 -5.21
CA GLU A 2 12.89 16.90 -4.37
C GLU A 2 13.84 17.81 -5.18
N TRP A 3 14.51 17.27 -6.21
CA TRP A 3 15.49 17.96 -7.05
C TRP A 3 14.93 18.47 -8.36
N VAL A 4 13.97 17.73 -8.94
CA VAL A 4 13.31 18.06 -10.19
C VAL A 4 11.89 17.50 -10.19
N ASN A 5 10.95 18.25 -10.74
CA ASN A 5 9.56 17.80 -10.85
C ASN A 5 9.11 17.90 -12.32
N PRO A 6 9.37 16.86 -13.13
CA PRO A 6 8.96 16.83 -14.52
C PRO A 6 7.43 16.87 -14.61
N LYS A 7 6.91 17.57 -15.62
CA LYS A 7 5.47 17.65 -15.89
C LYS A 7 4.96 16.45 -16.70
N ASN A 8 5.87 15.66 -17.19
CA ASN A 8 5.59 14.50 -18.03
C ASN A 8 5.03 13.36 -17.18
N ASP A 9 4.17 12.55 -17.77
CA ASP A 9 3.82 11.26 -17.21
C ASP A 9 5.01 10.28 -17.30
N THR A 10 4.90 9.18 -16.59
CA THR A 10 5.99 8.19 -16.49
C THR A 10 6.37 7.63 -17.85
N GLU A 11 5.42 7.34 -18.73
CA GLU A 11 5.67 6.79 -20.07
C GLU A 11 6.44 7.77 -20.94
N SER A 12 6.04 9.05 -20.98
CA SER A 12 6.75 10.12 -21.69
C SER A 12 8.14 10.31 -21.13
N LEU A 13 8.31 10.29 -19.79
CA LEU A 13 9.62 10.45 -19.15
C LEU A 13 10.57 9.32 -19.53
N VAL A 14 10.12 8.08 -19.49
CA VAL A 14 10.87 6.89 -19.90
C VAL A 14 11.35 6.99 -21.34
N ASN A 15 10.45 7.38 -22.26
CA ASN A 15 10.80 7.57 -23.66
C ASN A 15 11.85 8.68 -23.85
N GLN A 16 11.72 9.80 -23.14
CA GLN A 16 12.65 10.91 -23.22
C GLN A 16 14.02 10.57 -22.62
N LEU A 17 14.08 9.85 -21.49
CA LEU A 17 15.32 9.36 -20.92
C LEU A 17 16.08 8.46 -21.90
N THR A 18 15.38 7.50 -22.51
CA THR A 18 15.96 6.62 -23.51
C THR A 18 16.49 7.40 -24.73
N MET A 19 15.73 8.36 -25.23
CA MET A 19 16.15 9.23 -26.35
C MET A 19 17.34 10.14 -25.99
N ALA A 20 17.49 10.51 -24.71
CA ALA A 20 18.63 11.27 -24.19
C ALA A 20 19.87 10.40 -23.92
N GLY A 21 19.82 9.08 -24.22
CA GLY A 21 20.93 8.15 -24.07
C GLY A 21 21.05 7.53 -22.69
N LEU A 22 19.95 7.53 -21.92
CA LEU A 22 19.78 6.79 -20.69
C LEU A 22 18.80 5.63 -20.95
N GLU A 23 19.33 4.47 -21.27
CA GLU A 23 18.51 3.29 -21.59
C GLU A 23 17.72 2.84 -20.37
N VAL A 24 16.40 2.83 -20.50
CA VAL A 24 15.52 2.33 -19.44
C VAL A 24 15.35 0.84 -19.62
N ASP A 25 15.84 0.07 -18.65
CA ASP A 25 15.79 -1.39 -18.63
C ASP A 25 14.42 -1.90 -18.12
N SER A 26 13.91 -1.31 -17.04
CA SER A 26 12.61 -1.70 -16.50
C SER A 26 11.85 -0.51 -15.89
N VAL A 27 10.53 -0.64 -15.86
CA VAL A 27 9.61 0.27 -15.16
C VAL A 27 8.66 -0.57 -14.33
N GLN A 28 8.68 -0.39 -13.03
CA GLN A 28 7.87 -1.16 -12.10
C GLN A 28 7.05 -0.21 -11.23
N SER A 29 5.77 -0.53 -11.00
CA SER A 29 4.98 0.19 -10.00
C SER A 29 5.55 -0.08 -8.60
N VAL A 30 5.61 0.95 -7.76
CA VAL A 30 6.08 0.85 -6.37
C VAL A 30 5.22 -0.12 -5.56
N SER A 31 3.93 -0.14 -5.83
CA SER A 31 3.00 -1.10 -5.22
C SER A 31 2.04 -1.66 -6.26
N GLY A 32 1.50 -2.85 -5.97
CA GLY A 32 0.30 -3.33 -6.66
C GLY A 32 -0.88 -2.40 -6.40
N LYS A 33 -1.95 -2.54 -7.19
CA LYS A 33 -3.17 -1.75 -6.96
C LYS A 33 -3.79 -2.13 -5.59
N LEU A 34 -3.93 -1.15 -4.72
CA LEU A 34 -4.66 -1.22 -3.45
C LEU A 34 -5.98 -0.47 -3.61
N GLU A 35 -6.96 -1.11 -4.24
CA GLU A 35 -8.28 -0.51 -4.41
C GLU A 35 -9.16 -0.81 -3.19
N ASN A 36 -9.86 0.20 -2.65
CA ASN A 36 -10.75 0.10 -1.48
C ASN A 36 -10.06 -0.41 -0.20
N VAL A 37 -8.80 -0.03 0.01
CA VAL A 37 -8.08 -0.24 1.27
C VAL A 37 -7.91 1.11 1.96
N VAL A 38 -8.42 1.21 3.19
CA VAL A 38 -8.47 2.48 3.93
C VAL A 38 -7.84 2.33 5.32
N PHE A 39 -7.41 3.46 5.89
CA PHE A 39 -7.10 3.49 7.32
C PHE A 39 -8.38 3.35 8.13
N ALA A 40 -8.31 2.52 9.15
CA ALA A 40 -9.41 2.29 10.07
C ALA A 40 -8.90 2.21 11.51
N GLU A 41 -9.79 2.38 12.48
CA GLU A 41 -9.49 2.25 13.88
C GLU A 41 -10.22 1.05 14.49
N ILE A 42 -9.53 0.23 15.25
CA ILE A 42 -10.17 -0.81 16.05
C ILE A 42 -10.80 -0.16 17.28
N ILE A 43 -12.12 -0.17 17.37
CA ILE A 43 -12.88 0.45 18.48
C ILE A 43 -12.97 -0.51 19.66
N SER A 44 -13.34 -1.75 19.39
CA SER A 44 -13.49 -2.78 20.42
C SER A 44 -13.16 -4.16 19.88
N ILE A 45 -12.87 -5.08 20.79
CA ILE A 45 -12.56 -6.46 20.47
C ILE A 45 -13.30 -7.39 21.43
N ASP A 46 -13.99 -8.37 20.86
CA ASP A 46 -14.63 -9.47 21.57
C ASP A 46 -14.01 -10.81 21.18
N SER A 47 -14.07 -11.78 22.08
CA SER A 47 -13.65 -13.14 21.80
C SER A 47 -14.62 -13.81 20.84
N HIS A 48 -14.10 -14.58 19.88
CA HIS A 48 -14.94 -15.31 18.95
C HIS A 48 -15.63 -16.50 19.64
N PRO A 49 -16.96 -16.68 19.52
CA PRO A 49 -17.71 -17.69 20.29
C PRO A 49 -17.34 -19.15 19.96
N ASN A 50 -16.84 -19.39 18.75
CA ASN A 50 -16.58 -20.73 18.22
C ASN A 50 -15.11 -20.95 17.81
N ALA A 51 -14.17 -20.06 18.21
CA ALA A 51 -12.76 -20.19 17.84
C ALA A 51 -11.86 -19.40 18.80
N GLU A 52 -11.01 -20.10 19.54
CA GLU A 52 -10.12 -19.51 20.55
C GLU A 52 -9.07 -18.54 19.98
N ASN A 53 -8.64 -18.76 18.73
CA ASN A 53 -7.61 -17.96 18.07
C ASN A 53 -8.18 -16.83 17.20
N LEU A 54 -9.51 -16.62 17.20
CA LEU A 54 -10.15 -15.55 16.46
C LEU A 54 -10.73 -14.50 17.40
N LYS A 55 -10.70 -13.27 16.97
CA LYS A 55 -11.28 -12.10 17.62
C LYS A 55 -12.34 -11.49 16.71
N ILE A 56 -13.38 -10.92 17.30
CA ILE A 56 -14.35 -10.08 16.59
C ILE A 56 -13.97 -8.64 16.88
N CYS A 57 -13.51 -7.94 15.86
CA CYS A 57 -13.12 -6.53 15.95
C CYS A 57 -14.27 -5.67 15.43
N LEU A 58 -14.67 -4.66 16.19
CA LEU A 58 -15.47 -3.55 15.70
C LEU A 58 -14.51 -2.47 15.20
N VAL A 59 -14.58 -2.13 13.92
CA VAL A 59 -13.61 -1.29 13.23
C VAL A 59 -14.33 -0.10 12.61
N SER A 60 -13.88 1.11 12.92
CA SER A 60 -14.43 2.35 12.37
C SER A 60 -13.64 2.80 11.15
N THR A 61 -14.35 3.16 10.09
CA THR A 61 -13.82 3.89 8.92
C THR A 61 -14.02 5.40 9.01
N GLY A 62 -14.51 5.89 10.14
CA GLY A 62 -14.93 7.28 10.33
C GLY A 62 -16.35 7.58 9.83
N SER A 63 -16.84 6.87 8.83
CA SER A 63 -18.21 7.01 8.30
C SER A 63 -19.14 5.87 8.76
N GLU A 64 -18.60 4.71 9.02
CA GLU A 64 -19.32 3.51 9.42
C GLU A 64 -18.49 2.63 10.35
N GLU A 65 -19.14 1.73 11.05
CA GLU A 65 -18.52 0.71 11.89
C GLU A 65 -18.78 -0.67 11.31
N LEU A 66 -17.71 -1.44 11.14
CA LEU A 66 -17.74 -2.74 10.50
C LEU A 66 -17.27 -3.84 11.44
N GLN A 67 -17.97 -4.97 11.44
CA GLN A 67 -17.55 -6.16 12.15
C GLN A 67 -16.55 -6.94 11.30
N ILE A 68 -15.35 -7.14 11.82
CA ILE A 68 -14.27 -7.88 11.16
C ILE A 68 -13.82 -9.02 12.07
N VAL A 69 -13.71 -10.22 11.52
CA VAL A 69 -13.12 -11.36 12.22
C VAL A 69 -11.63 -11.38 11.91
N CYS A 70 -10.80 -11.33 12.95
CA CYS A 70 -9.36 -11.23 12.85
C CYS A 70 -8.65 -12.29 13.71
N GLY A 71 -7.62 -12.92 13.16
CA GLY A 71 -6.77 -13.88 13.88
C GLY A 71 -5.43 -13.29 14.34
N ALA A 72 -5.15 -12.02 14.07
CA ALA A 72 -3.88 -11.42 14.38
C ALA A 72 -3.68 -11.25 15.91
N PRO A 73 -2.50 -11.61 16.42
CA PRO A 73 -2.21 -11.50 17.85
C PRO A 73 -2.14 -10.05 18.33
N ASN A 74 -1.67 -9.14 17.48
CA ASN A 74 -1.48 -7.71 17.77
C ASN A 74 -2.75 -6.86 17.63
N ALA A 75 -3.90 -7.45 17.28
CA ALA A 75 -5.15 -6.70 17.24
C ALA A 75 -5.56 -6.29 18.67
N VAL A 76 -5.56 -4.96 18.93
CA VAL A 76 -5.96 -4.32 20.20
C VAL A 76 -6.79 -3.06 19.91
N PRO A 77 -7.71 -2.64 20.81
CA PRO A 77 -8.46 -1.40 20.62
C PRO A 77 -7.56 -0.16 20.58
N GLY A 78 -7.95 0.81 19.78
CA GLY A 78 -7.29 2.12 19.66
C GLY A 78 -6.16 2.21 18.64
N ILE A 79 -5.76 1.10 18.01
CA ILE A 79 -4.73 1.15 16.95
C ILE A 79 -5.31 1.51 15.59
N ARG A 80 -4.48 2.15 14.76
CA ARG A 80 -4.75 2.40 13.35
C ARG A 80 -4.26 1.22 12.50
N VAL A 81 -5.12 0.74 11.64
CA VAL A 81 -4.89 -0.47 10.84
C VAL A 81 -5.30 -0.25 9.39
N ALA A 82 -4.86 -1.15 8.51
CA ALA A 82 -5.34 -1.23 7.14
C ALA A 82 -6.58 -2.12 7.08
N LEU A 83 -7.68 -1.56 6.63
CA LEU A 83 -8.93 -2.29 6.35
C LEU A 83 -9.14 -2.40 4.85
N ALA A 84 -9.10 -3.62 4.33
CA ALA A 84 -9.59 -3.94 3.00
C ALA A 84 -11.11 -4.13 3.06
N CYS A 85 -11.84 -3.19 2.50
CA CYS A 85 -13.30 -3.20 2.43
C CYS A 85 -13.80 -4.25 1.43
N ILE A 86 -15.10 -4.59 1.48
CA ILE A 86 -15.70 -5.48 0.47
C ILE A 86 -15.50 -4.89 -0.93
N GLY A 87 -15.01 -5.71 -1.85
CA GLY A 87 -14.65 -5.31 -3.20
C GLY A 87 -13.20 -4.86 -3.38
N ALA A 88 -12.43 -4.69 -2.29
CA ALA A 88 -11.01 -4.42 -2.37
C ALA A 88 -10.28 -5.50 -3.17
N VAL A 89 -9.24 -5.08 -3.89
CA VAL A 89 -8.32 -5.97 -4.60
C VAL A 89 -6.94 -5.75 -4.01
N LEU A 90 -6.35 -6.80 -3.48
CA LEU A 90 -5.01 -6.80 -2.91
C LEU A 90 -3.95 -6.99 -4.01
N PRO A 91 -2.68 -6.65 -3.75
CA PRO A 91 -1.58 -6.84 -4.71
C PRO A 91 -1.43 -8.28 -5.21
N SER A 92 -1.82 -9.27 -4.41
CA SER A 92 -1.88 -10.69 -4.79
C SER A 92 -2.93 -11.01 -5.86
N GLY A 93 -3.83 -10.07 -6.17
CA GLY A 93 -5.01 -10.27 -7.01
C GLY A 93 -6.22 -10.82 -6.25
N GLU A 94 -6.11 -11.04 -4.95
CA GLU A 94 -7.22 -11.50 -4.12
C GLU A 94 -8.28 -10.40 -3.98
N LYS A 95 -9.54 -10.77 -4.21
CA LYS A 95 -10.68 -9.88 -4.06
C LYS A 95 -11.42 -10.15 -2.76
N ILE A 96 -11.49 -9.11 -1.92
CA ILE A 96 -12.17 -9.19 -0.62
C ILE A 96 -13.69 -9.23 -0.82
N LYS A 97 -14.32 -10.19 -0.14
CA LYS A 97 -15.77 -10.40 -0.15
C LYS A 97 -16.28 -10.55 1.28
N GLU A 98 -17.58 -10.33 1.47
CA GLU A 98 -18.23 -10.75 2.72
C GLU A 98 -17.99 -12.25 2.95
N THR A 99 -17.46 -12.57 4.11
CA THR A 99 -17.09 -13.95 4.46
C THR A 99 -17.67 -14.31 5.82
N SER A 100 -17.99 -15.57 6.02
CA SER A 100 -18.37 -16.07 7.34
C SER A 100 -17.30 -17.01 7.87
N LEU A 101 -16.64 -16.61 8.96
CA LEU A 101 -15.61 -17.39 9.62
C LEU A 101 -16.18 -18.02 10.89
N ARG A 102 -16.24 -19.36 10.92
CA ARG A 102 -16.79 -20.13 12.03
C ARG A 102 -18.20 -19.68 12.48
N GLY A 103 -19.03 -19.22 11.53
CA GLY A 103 -20.40 -18.77 11.79
C GLY A 103 -20.55 -17.26 12.09
N THR A 104 -19.44 -16.51 12.18
CA THR A 104 -19.46 -15.06 12.39
C THR A 104 -19.11 -14.34 11.09
N LYS A 105 -19.91 -13.35 10.72
CA LYS A 105 -19.70 -12.57 9.51
C LYS A 105 -18.52 -11.61 9.65
N SER A 106 -17.71 -11.50 8.60
CA SER A 106 -16.66 -10.50 8.44
C SER A 106 -16.96 -9.64 7.22
N LEU A 107 -17.04 -8.33 7.41
CA LEU A 107 -17.37 -7.34 6.37
C LEU A 107 -16.13 -6.67 5.78
N GLY A 108 -15.04 -7.40 5.73
CA GLY A 108 -13.75 -6.96 5.23
C GLY A 108 -12.61 -7.77 5.83
N MET A 109 -11.39 -7.28 5.66
CA MET A 109 -10.18 -7.93 6.16
C MET A 109 -9.20 -6.89 6.71
N LEU A 110 -8.65 -7.13 7.90
CA LEU A 110 -7.50 -6.38 8.41
C LEU A 110 -6.23 -6.99 7.81
N CYS A 111 -5.42 -6.15 7.16
CA CYS A 111 -4.29 -6.60 6.36
C CYS A 111 -2.97 -6.49 7.11
N SER A 112 -2.06 -7.43 6.86
CA SER A 112 -0.65 -7.37 7.20
C SER A 112 0.12 -6.50 6.19
N GLU A 113 1.38 -6.14 6.49
CA GLU A 113 2.24 -5.44 5.53
C GLU A 113 2.44 -6.24 4.24
N ARG A 114 2.59 -7.55 4.35
CA ARG A 114 2.75 -8.45 3.20
C ARG A 114 1.53 -8.46 2.28
N GLU A 115 0.33 -8.48 2.85
CA GLU A 115 -0.91 -8.45 2.06
C GLU A 115 -1.11 -7.11 1.36
N LEU A 116 -0.59 -6.04 1.93
CA LEU A 116 -0.57 -4.70 1.33
C LEU A 116 0.55 -4.52 0.30
N GLY A 117 1.53 -5.42 0.25
CA GLY A 117 2.73 -5.26 -0.59
C GLY A 117 3.67 -4.16 -0.09
N LEU A 118 3.59 -3.80 1.21
CA LEU A 118 4.43 -2.77 1.83
C LEU A 118 5.67 -3.35 2.53
N GLY A 119 5.71 -4.66 2.73
CA GLY A 119 6.80 -5.38 3.40
C GLY A 119 6.58 -6.88 3.37
N ASP A 120 7.43 -7.62 4.07
CA ASP A 120 7.39 -9.08 4.15
C ASP A 120 6.71 -9.59 5.43
N ASP A 121 6.42 -8.70 6.39
CA ASP A 121 5.83 -9.10 7.67
C ASP A 121 4.35 -9.50 7.51
N HIS A 122 4.06 -10.69 8.04
CA HIS A 122 2.72 -11.27 8.11
C HIS A 122 2.42 -11.89 9.48
N SER A 123 3.22 -11.57 10.49
CA SER A 123 3.05 -12.07 11.87
C SER A 123 1.82 -11.46 12.56
N GLY A 124 1.33 -10.33 12.05
CA GLY A 124 0.18 -9.59 12.53
C GLY A 124 -0.41 -8.66 11.48
N ILE A 125 -1.37 -7.85 11.87
CA ILE A 125 -1.90 -6.77 11.04
C ILE A 125 -0.95 -5.59 11.01
N ALA A 126 -0.92 -4.86 9.89
CA ALA A 126 -0.14 -3.64 9.75
C ALA A 126 -0.67 -2.53 10.68
N GLU A 127 0.22 -1.99 11.50
CA GLU A 127 -0.09 -0.89 12.42
C GLU A 127 0.47 0.42 11.89
N PHE A 128 -0.34 1.47 11.97
CA PHE A 128 0.03 2.80 11.51
C PHE A 128 0.04 3.81 12.67
N SER A 129 0.66 4.97 12.44
CA SER A 129 0.62 6.06 13.40
C SER A 129 -0.82 6.41 13.78
N ILE A 130 -1.04 6.78 15.03
CA ILE A 130 -2.35 7.25 15.53
C ILE A 130 -2.85 8.48 14.75
N ASP A 131 -1.95 9.24 14.13
CA ASP A 131 -2.28 10.40 13.31
C ASP A 131 -2.75 10.02 11.89
N ALA A 132 -2.68 8.74 11.52
CA ALA A 132 -3.18 8.29 10.21
C ALA A 132 -4.69 8.58 10.08
N PRO A 133 -5.13 9.25 9.02
CA PRO A 133 -6.49 9.73 8.89
C PRO A 133 -7.46 8.59 8.57
N VAL A 134 -8.35 8.27 9.51
CA VAL A 134 -9.37 7.22 9.33
C VAL A 134 -10.25 7.50 8.12
N GLY A 135 -10.53 6.45 7.32
CA GLY A 135 -11.37 6.52 6.13
C GLY A 135 -10.64 6.99 4.86
N VAL A 136 -9.40 7.43 4.98
CA VAL A 136 -8.59 7.83 3.82
C VAL A 136 -7.94 6.60 3.18
N SER A 137 -7.86 6.61 1.86
CA SER A 137 -7.16 5.57 1.09
C SER A 137 -5.69 5.49 1.48
N ILE A 138 -5.22 4.29 1.83
CA ILE A 138 -3.81 4.04 2.14
C ILE A 138 -2.94 4.31 0.91
N TYR A 139 -3.42 3.91 -0.27
CA TYR A 139 -2.73 4.09 -1.55
C TYR A 139 -2.44 5.57 -1.84
N GLU A 140 -3.43 6.43 -1.61
CA GLU A 140 -3.28 7.87 -1.82
C GLU A 140 -2.42 8.54 -0.74
N TYR A 141 -2.65 8.18 0.52
CA TYR A 141 -1.94 8.79 1.65
C TYR A 141 -0.44 8.48 1.66
N LEU A 142 -0.07 7.25 1.30
CA LEU A 142 1.33 6.83 1.22
C LEU A 142 1.99 7.16 -0.13
N ASP A 143 1.26 7.86 -1.03
CA ASP A 143 1.73 8.22 -2.39
C ASP A 143 2.29 7.00 -3.16
N LEU A 144 1.57 5.87 -3.08
CA LEU A 144 1.99 4.60 -3.69
C LEU A 144 1.77 4.58 -5.21
N ASN A 145 1.19 5.63 -5.79
CA ASN A 145 1.05 5.81 -7.23
C ASN A 145 2.36 6.34 -7.83
N ASP A 146 3.42 5.58 -7.65
CA ASP A 146 4.74 5.93 -8.15
C ASP A 146 5.39 4.73 -8.87
N PHE A 147 6.49 4.99 -9.56
CA PHE A 147 7.21 4.00 -10.36
C PHE A 147 8.69 4.01 -10.05
N ILE A 148 9.27 2.83 -10.02
CA ILE A 148 10.71 2.63 -10.03
C ILE A 148 11.14 2.49 -11.48
N ILE A 149 12.02 3.37 -11.94
CA ILE A 149 12.61 3.33 -13.27
C ILE A 149 14.05 2.85 -13.11
N GLU A 150 14.38 1.71 -13.68
CA GLU A 150 15.71 1.16 -13.74
C GLU A 150 16.40 1.62 -15.03
N VAL A 151 17.57 2.25 -14.87
CA VAL A 151 18.31 2.84 -16.00
C VAL A 151 19.66 2.15 -16.12
N ASP A 152 19.96 1.61 -17.29
CA ASP A 152 21.27 1.09 -17.61
C ASP A 152 22.19 2.24 -18.08
N LEU A 153 23.37 2.31 -17.48
CA LEU A 153 24.32 3.39 -17.73
C LEU A 153 25.56 2.87 -18.46
N THR A 154 25.81 3.43 -19.63
CA THR A 154 27.07 3.19 -20.33
C THR A 154 28.27 3.78 -19.56
N PRO A 155 29.50 3.24 -19.71
CA PRO A 155 30.66 3.68 -18.94
C PRO A 155 31.01 5.18 -19.06
N ASN A 156 30.58 5.84 -20.12
CA ASN A 156 30.78 7.27 -20.35
C ASN A 156 29.74 8.16 -19.65
N ARG A 157 28.72 7.58 -19.00
CA ARG A 157 27.65 8.30 -18.28
C ARG A 157 27.79 8.16 -16.75
N GLY A 158 29.02 8.12 -16.25
CA GLY A 158 29.30 8.08 -14.81
C GLY A 158 28.75 9.28 -14.03
N ASP A 159 28.44 10.38 -14.71
CA ASP A 159 27.74 11.55 -14.17
C ASP A 159 26.31 11.19 -13.66
N CYS A 160 25.67 10.21 -14.27
CA CYS A 160 24.32 9.75 -13.95
C CYS A 160 24.29 8.66 -12.84
N LEU A 161 25.43 8.24 -12.27
CA LEU A 161 25.50 7.34 -11.13
C LEU A 161 25.05 7.99 -9.80
N SER A 162 24.43 9.14 -9.84
CA SER A 162 23.92 9.84 -8.67
C SER A 162 22.54 10.42 -8.94
N ILE A 163 21.74 10.58 -7.87
CA ILE A 163 20.41 11.22 -7.93
C ILE A 163 20.52 12.62 -8.56
N LEU A 164 21.57 13.38 -8.23
CA LEU A 164 21.79 14.72 -8.79
C LEU A 164 22.08 14.68 -10.30
N GLY A 165 22.85 13.68 -10.76
CA GLY A 165 23.14 13.49 -12.19
C GLY A 165 21.86 13.18 -12.97
N ILE A 166 21.09 12.22 -12.51
CA ILE A 166 19.78 11.89 -13.11
C ILE A 166 18.82 13.09 -13.05
N ALA A 167 18.77 13.82 -11.94
CA ALA A 167 17.91 14.99 -11.81
C ALA A 167 18.25 16.10 -12.83
N ARG A 168 19.54 16.28 -13.15
CA ARG A 168 19.97 17.22 -14.20
C ARG A 168 19.47 16.81 -15.58
N GLU A 169 19.63 15.52 -15.93
CA GLU A 169 19.14 15.01 -17.22
C GLU A 169 17.62 15.18 -17.33
N VAL A 170 16.87 14.74 -16.29
CA VAL A 170 15.42 14.94 -16.23
C VAL A 170 15.01 16.41 -16.31
N GLY A 171 15.82 17.31 -15.79
CA GLY A 171 15.57 18.75 -15.86
C GLY A 171 15.79 19.38 -17.23
N PHE A 172 16.50 18.69 -18.15
CA PHE A 172 16.73 19.14 -19.53
C PHE A 172 15.69 18.59 -20.53
N ILE A 173 14.95 17.57 -20.17
CA ILE A 173 13.89 16.93 -20.99
C ILE A 173 12.50 17.32 -20.48
#